data_5eb63c9b0aa608321c3c2f951bed84f9
#
_entry.id   5eb63c9b0aa608321c3c2f951bed84f9
#
_cell.length_a   1.000
_cell.length_b   1.000
_cell.length_c   1.000
_cell.angle_alpha   90.00
_cell.angle_beta   90.00
_cell.angle_gamma   90.00
#
_symmetry.space_group_name_H-M   'P 1'
#
loop_
_entity.id
_entity.type
_entity.pdbx_description
1 polymer ?
#
loop_
_entity_poly.entity_id
_entity_poly.type
_entity_poly.pdbx_seq_one_letter_code
_entity_poly.pdbx_strand_id
1 'polypeptide(L)'
;MFHLRRLMLILAMLVLLAGCAAAPAASAVQCRIVLESSPAFTAQTQTAAVTPGQSVTFTLTPADGYTLTGADYPGARLTRTGTGYTLSLPEVRYSTAVAVTAEKSDIVLYYRDNLGGDWIEAPVTASHLRVNTAIQGELFNNPGHTLTGWNTAPDGSGQAVGLGSRTEPGSRLYAQWAAQNDAAEFTFTVNNGTATVTGWQGSGERLVLPDTLGGAPVVEIAAGAFTNAACREII
;
A
#
# COMPACT_ATOMS: atom_id res chain seq x y z
N MET A 1 -76.79 -22.91 -26.98
CA MET A 1 -75.91 -23.82 -26.20
C MET A 1 -74.43 -23.87 -26.68
N PHE A 2 -74.13 -23.47 -27.90
CA PHE A 2 -72.78 -23.54 -28.44
C PHE A 2 -71.78 -22.41 -27.94
N HIS A 3 -72.30 -21.24 -27.58
CA HIS A 3 -71.48 -20.13 -27.17
C HIS A 3 -71.00 -20.24 -25.71
N LEU A 4 -71.75 -20.91 -24.83
CA LEU A 4 -71.39 -21.05 -23.42
C LEU A 4 -70.20 -22.05 -23.21
N ARG A 5 -70.14 -23.09 -24.06
CA ARG A 5 -69.02 -24.07 -24.00
C ARG A 5 -67.69 -23.48 -24.49
N ARG A 6 -67.72 -22.57 -25.49
CA ARG A 6 -66.47 -21.88 -25.94
C ARG A 6 -65.95 -20.89 -24.95
N LEU A 7 -66.85 -20.23 -24.19
CA LEU A 7 -66.42 -19.27 -23.14
C LEU A 7 -65.79 -19.99 -21.93
N MET A 8 -66.33 -21.17 -21.57
CA MET A 8 -65.71 -21.96 -20.49
C MET A 8 -64.32 -22.56 -20.84
N LEU A 9 -64.11 -22.92 -22.11
CA LEU A 9 -62.78 -23.41 -22.54
C LEU A 9 -61.72 -22.30 -22.57
N ILE A 10 -62.09 -21.07 -22.89
CA ILE A 10 -61.17 -19.90 -22.87
C ILE A 10 -60.85 -19.49 -21.44
N LEU A 11 -61.83 -19.59 -20.53
CA LEU A 11 -61.60 -19.28 -19.13
C LEU A 11 -60.75 -20.35 -18.44
N ALA A 12 -60.87 -21.62 -18.78
CA ALA A 12 -60.04 -22.70 -18.26
C ALA A 12 -58.59 -22.61 -18.78
N MET A 13 -58.37 -22.08 -20.00
CA MET A 13 -57.04 -21.89 -20.55
C MET A 13 -56.34 -20.65 -20.01
N LEU A 14 -57.08 -19.63 -19.53
CA LEU A 14 -56.51 -18.43 -18.91
C LEU A 14 -56.08 -18.66 -17.47
N VAL A 15 -56.66 -19.63 -16.74
CA VAL A 15 -56.30 -19.97 -15.36
C VAL A 15 -55.05 -20.87 -15.30
N LEU A 16 -54.68 -21.57 -16.39
CA LEU A 16 -53.45 -22.37 -16.43
C LEU A 16 -52.20 -21.57 -16.78
N LEU A 17 -52.30 -20.27 -17.17
CA LEU A 17 -51.16 -19.41 -17.47
C LEU A 17 -50.74 -18.51 -16.29
N ALA A 18 -51.47 -18.53 -15.18
CA ALA A 18 -51.14 -17.71 -13.97
C ALA A 18 -50.43 -18.48 -12.85
N GLY A 19 -49.88 -19.66 -13.14
CA GLY A 19 -49.31 -20.55 -12.12
C GLY A 19 -47.88 -20.98 -12.34
N CYS A 20 -47.10 -20.29 -13.21
CA CYS A 20 -45.65 -20.47 -13.21
C CYS A 20 -45.04 -19.37 -12.36
N ALA A 21 -45.28 -19.43 -11.05
CA ALA A 21 -44.39 -18.77 -10.09
C ALA A 21 -43.02 -19.41 -10.32
N ALA A 22 -42.09 -18.64 -10.89
CA ALA A 22 -40.69 -19.07 -10.96
C ALA A 22 -40.30 -19.53 -9.54
N ALA A 23 -39.96 -20.80 -9.43
CA ALA A 23 -39.41 -21.32 -8.19
C ALA A 23 -38.26 -20.37 -7.82
N PRO A 24 -38.14 -19.93 -6.53
CA PRO A 24 -37.02 -19.11 -6.12
C PRO A 24 -35.76 -19.84 -6.56
N ALA A 25 -34.90 -19.15 -7.35
CA ALA A 25 -33.65 -19.73 -7.78
C ALA A 25 -32.96 -20.24 -6.52
N ALA A 26 -32.75 -21.55 -6.42
CA ALA A 26 -32.07 -22.15 -5.29
C ALA A 26 -30.75 -21.40 -5.15
N SER A 27 -30.53 -20.74 -4.03
CA SER A 27 -29.26 -20.08 -3.74
C SER A 27 -28.16 -21.10 -3.98
N ALA A 28 -27.33 -20.87 -4.99
CA ALA A 28 -26.23 -21.77 -5.30
C ALA A 28 -25.38 -21.90 -4.05
N VAL A 29 -25.19 -23.13 -3.58
CA VAL A 29 -24.31 -23.42 -2.45
C VAL A 29 -22.94 -22.85 -2.79
N GLN A 30 -22.41 -21.99 -1.92
CA GLN A 30 -21.07 -21.42 -2.09
C GLN A 30 -20.18 -21.83 -0.94
N CYS A 31 -18.94 -22.16 -1.27
CA CYS A 31 -17.87 -22.34 -0.30
C CYS A 31 -17.27 -20.97 0.04
N ARG A 32 -17.03 -20.73 1.31
CA ARG A 32 -16.37 -19.51 1.78
C ARG A 32 -14.93 -19.85 2.16
N ILE A 33 -13.99 -19.19 1.51
CA ILE A 33 -12.56 -19.25 1.88
C ILE A 33 -12.20 -17.98 2.60
N VAL A 34 -11.51 -18.13 3.73
CA VAL A 34 -10.99 -17.03 4.54
C VAL A 34 -9.50 -17.20 4.71
N LEU A 35 -8.71 -16.21 4.31
CA LEU A 35 -7.29 -16.21 4.68
C LEU A 35 -7.13 -15.82 6.14
N GLU A 36 -6.33 -16.59 6.87
CA GLU A 36 -5.99 -16.24 8.24
C GLU A 36 -5.16 -14.96 8.29
N SER A 37 -5.46 -14.10 9.26
CA SER A 37 -4.70 -12.87 9.47
C SER A 37 -3.27 -13.18 9.90
N SER A 38 -2.29 -12.52 9.30
CA SER A 38 -0.88 -12.70 9.61
C SER A 38 -0.14 -11.35 9.49
N PRO A 39 0.83 -11.07 10.36
CA PRO A 39 1.70 -9.89 10.19
C PRO A 39 2.64 -10.01 9.00
N ALA A 40 2.76 -11.19 8.40
CA ALA A 40 3.69 -11.45 7.29
C ALA A 40 3.21 -10.95 5.93
N PHE A 41 1.94 -10.61 5.78
CA PHE A 41 1.38 -10.14 4.51
C PHE A 41 0.09 -9.36 4.68
N THR A 42 -0.28 -8.63 3.62
CA THR A 42 -1.62 -8.10 3.41
C THR A 42 -2.23 -8.76 2.19
N ALA A 43 -3.56 -9.01 2.22
CA ALA A 43 -4.30 -9.53 1.08
C ALA A 43 -5.23 -8.45 0.53
N GLN A 44 -5.36 -8.35 -0.78
CA GLN A 44 -6.31 -7.45 -1.43
C GLN A 44 -7.75 -7.75 -0.98
N THR A 45 -8.06 -9.03 -0.83
CA THR A 45 -9.29 -9.54 -0.20
C THR A 45 -8.94 -10.68 0.73
N GLN A 46 -9.52 -10.71 1.94
CA GLN A 46 -9.30 -11.81 2.88
C GLN A 46 -10.34 -12.92 2.79
N THR A 47 -11.42 -12.67 2.09
CA THR A 47 -12.53 -13.64 1.98
C THR A 47 -13.00 -13.73 0.53
N ALA A 48 -13.21 -14.94 0.06
CA ALA A 48 -13.82 -15.21 -1.23
C ALA A 48 -14.95 -16.23 -1.12
N ALA A 49 -16.01 -16.05 -1.90
CA ALA A 49 -17.07 -17.01 -2.09
C ALA A 49 -16.88 -17.68 -3.46
N VAL A 50 -16.92 -18.99 -3.51
CA VAL A 50 -16.65 -19.77 -4.72
C VAL A 50 -17.61 -20.95 -4.85
N THR A 51 -18.05 -21.25 -6.06
CA THR A 51 -18.86 -22.44 -6.33
C THR A 51 -18.03 -23.70 -6.09
N PRO A 52 -18.58 -24.75 -5.42
CA PRO A 52 -17.87 -26.00 -5.19
C PRO A 52 -17.25 -26.59 -6.47
N GLY A 53 -15.98 -26.97 -6.41
CA GLY A 53 -15.21 -27.51 -7.53
C GLY A 53 -14.48 -26.45 -8.37
N GLN A 54 -14.74 -25.17 -8.16
CA GLN A 54 -14.00 -24.10 -8.81
C GLN A 54 -12.73 -23.72 -8.04
N SER A 55 -11.80 -23.03 -8.71
CA SER A 55 -10.60 -22.47 -8.12
C SER A 55 -10.83 -21.03 -7.68
N VAL A 56 -10.01 -20.56 -6.72
CA VAL A 56 -9.99 -19.15 -6.28
C VAL A 56 -8.57 -18.66 -6.20
N THR A 57 -8.37 -17.36 -6.45
CA THR A 57 -7.07 -16.70 -6.35
C THR A 57 -7.12 -15.52 -5.40
N PHE A 58 -6.02 -15.30 -4.67
CA PHE A 58 -5.80 -14.16 -3.81
C PHE A 58 -4.52 -13.44 -4.21
N THR A 59 -4.55 -12.12 -4.23
CA THR A 59 -3.36 -11.29 -4.39
C THR A 59 -2.83 -10.92 -3.02
N LEU A 60 -1.57 -11.25 -2.76
CA LEU A 60 -0.90 -11.07 -1.48
C LEU A 60 0.31 -10.14 -1.65
N THR A 61 0.47 -9.22 -0.71
CA THR A 61 1.66 -8.37 -0.60
C THR A 61 2.40 -8.75 0.68
N PRO A 62 3.63 -9.28 0.61
CA PRO A 62 4.41 -9.58 1.79
C PRO A 62 4.72 -8.31 2.57
N ALA A 63 4.73 -8.39 3.88
CA ALA A 63 5.28 -7.35 4.73
C ALA A 63 6.82 -7.31 4.62
N ASP A 64 7.40 -6.18 4.97
CA ASP A 64 8.87 -6.03 4.98
C ASP A 64 9.52 -7.11 5.85
N GLY A 65 10.57 -7.71 5.35
CA GLY A 65 11.28 -8.78 6.01
C GLY A 65 10.62 -10.16 5.92
N TYR A 66 9.57 -10.35 5.14
CA TYR A 66 8.94 -11.66 4.97
C TYR A 66 8.97 -12.13 3.52
N THR A 67 9.14 -13.44 3.36
CA THR A 67 8.99 -14.17 2.10
C THR A 67 7.87 -15.18 2.27
N LEU A 68 6.85 -15.14 1.41
CA LEU A 68 5.77 -16.12 1.45
C LEU A 68 6.26 -17.41 0.79
N THR A 69 6.04 -18.55 1.45
CA THR A 69 6.57 -19.87 1.04
C THR A 69 5.51 -20.85 0.62
N GLY A 70 4.25 -20.64 1.01
CA GLY A 70 3.16 -21.56 0.67
C GLY A 70 1.85 -21.22 1.36
N ALA A 71 0.93 -22.18 1.38
CA ALA A 71 -0.33 -22.10 2.11
C ALA A 71 -0.78 -23.49 2.54
N ASP A 72 -1.47 -23.57 3.68
CA ASP A 72 -2.05 -24.80 4.20
C ASP A 72 -3.38 -25.11 3.49
N TYR A 73 -3.28 -25.51 2.23
CA TYR A 73 -4.41 -25.97 1.43
C TYR A 73 -3.91 -26.97 0.37
N PRO A 74 -4.58 -28.13 0.19
CA PRO A 74 -4.16 -29.14 -0.77
C PRO A 74 -4.08 -28.60 -2.20
N GLY A 75 -2.90 -28.72 -2.81
CA GLY A 75 -2.66 -28.26 -4.19
C GLY A 75 -2.54 -26.74 -4.34
N ALA A 76 -2.48 -25.99 -3.24
CA ALA A 76 -2.21 -24.55 -3.28
C ALA A 76 -0.95 -24.24 -4.09
N ARG A 77 -1.01 -23.19 -4.90
CA ARG A 77 0.14 -22.68 -5.67
C ARG A 77 0.34 -21.21 -5.35
N LEU A 78 1.53 -20.91 -4.90
CA LEU A 78 1.98 -19.54 -4.66
C LEU A 78 2.93 -19.15 -5.79
N THR A 79 2.53 -18.14 -6.56
CA THR A 79 3.33 -17.64 -7.69
C THR A 79 3.72 -16.19 -7.42
N ARG A 80 5.00 -15.87 -7.55
CA ARG A 80 5.49 -14.51 -7.38
C ARG A 80 5.12 -13.66 -8.59
N THR A 81 4.58 -12.46 -8.35
CA THR A 81 4.15 -11.51 -9.38
C THR A 81 4.67 -10.12 -9.02
N GLY A 82 5.77 -9.69 -9.64
CA GLY A 82 6.43 -8.42 -9.30
C GLY A 82 6.87 -8.38 -7.84
N THR A 83 6.33 -7.45 -7.06
CA THR A 83 6.62 -7.29 -5.63
C THR A 83 5.70 -8.11 -4.72
N GLY A 84 4.67 -8.75 -5.28
CA GLY A 84 3.67 -9.52 -4.54
C GLY A 84 3.63 -10.99 -4.95
N TYR A 85 2.55 -11.65 -4.55
CA TYR A 85 2.27 -13.05 -4.85
C TYR A 85 0.81 -13.24 -5.25
N THR A 86 0.58 -14.23 -6.11
CA THR A 86 -0.75 -14.78 -6.38
C THR A 86 -0.82 -16.16 -5.74
N LEU A 87 -1.75 -16.32 -4.79
CA LEU A 87 -2.11 -17.61 -4.21
C LEU A 87 -3.30 -18.18 -4.95
N SER A 88 -3.15 -19.35 -5.57
CA SER A 88 -4.22 -20.08 -6.24
C SER A 88 -4.57 -21.33 -5.46
N LEU A 89 -5.85 -21.49 -5.14
CA LEU A 89 -6.42 -22.66 -4.47
C LEU A 89 -7.29 -23.41 -5.48
N PRO A 90 -6.89 -24.61 -5.91
CA PRO A 90 -7.65 -25.38 -6.87
C PRO A 90 -8.82 -26.11 -6.20
N GLU A 91 -9.85 -26.43 -6.97
CA GLU A 91 -10.96 -27.34 -6.64
C GLU A 91 -11.55 -27.15 -5.22
N VAL A 92 -11.94 -25.92 -4.87
CA VAL A 92 -12.54 -25.62 -3.57
C VAL A 92 -13.86 -26.39 -3.41
N ARG A 93 -13.94 -27.29 -2.44
CA ARG A 93 -15.10 -28.17 -2.23
C ARG A 93 -15.85 -27.89 -0.93
N TYR A 94 -15.25 -27.17 0.02
CA TYR A 94 -15.81 -26.82 1.33
C TYR A 94 -15.30 -25.47 1.82
N SER A 95 -16.05 -24.87 2.72
CA SER A 95 -15.63 -23.64 3.38
C SER A 95 -14.51 -23.91 4.38
N THR A 96 -13.45 -23.13 4.35
CA THR A 96 -12.31 -23.28 5.27
C THR A 96 -11.55 -21.99 5.45
N ALA A 97 -10.81 -21.89 6.55
CA ALA A 97 -9.73 -20.93 6.73
C ALA A 97 -8.45 -21.51 6.11
N VAL A 98 -7.61 -20.63 5.55
CA VAL A 98 -6.34 -21.01 4.92
C VAL A 98 -5.24 -20.15 5.54
N ALA A 99 -4.26 -20.81 6.16
CA ALA A 99 -3.05 -20.16 6.63
C ALA A 99 -2.04 -20.03 5.49
N VAL A 100 -1.46 -18.85 5.33
CA VAL A 100 -0.34 -18.61 4.41
C VAL A 100 0.95 -18.73 5.21
N THR A 101 1.87 -19.58 4.74
CA THR A 101 3.17 -19.77 5.36
C THR A 101 4.16 -18.73 4.86
N ALA A 102 4.99 -18.23 5.79
CA ALA A 102 5.99 -17.22 5.51
C ALA A 102 7.25 -17.45 6.32
N GLU A 103 8.38 -17.11 5.75
CA GLU A 103 9.68 -17.08 6.41
C GLU A 103 10.10 -15.63 6.63
N LYS A 104 10.61 -15.33 7.83
CA LYS A 104 11.20 -14.03 8.13
C LYS A 104 12.61 -13.98 7.52
N SER A 105 12.92 -12.90 6.80
CA SER A 105 14.25 -12.69 6.28
C SER A 105 15.22 -12.35 7.42
N ASP A 106 16.42 -12.88 7.37
CA ASP A 106 17.57 -12.48 8.17
C ASP A 106 18.40 -11.35 7.49
N ILE A 107 17.97 -10.90 6.30
CA ILE A 107 18.59 -9.79 5.62
C ILE A 107 18.12 -8.48 6.25
N VAL A 108 19.06 -7.72 6.77
CA VAL A 108 18.81 -6.48 7.52
C VAL A 108 19.51 -5.31 6.84
N LEU A 109 18.85 -4.16 6.79
CA LEU A 109 19.48 -2.85 6.59
C LEU A 109 19.53 -2.13 7.95
N TYR A 110 20.59 -1.39 8.17
CA TYR A 110 20.81 -0.64 9.39
C TYR A 110 20.71 0.85 9.09
N TYR A 111 19.91 1.57 9.86
CA TYR A 111 19.71 3.00 9.72
C TYR A 111 20.10 3.73 10.98
N ARG A 112 20.70 4.91 10.85
CA ARG A 112 21.03 5.81 11.96
C ARG A 112 20.62 7.23 11.60
N ASP A 113 20.11 7.96 12.59
CA ASP A 113 19.68 9.36 12.44
C ASP A 113 20.81 10.33 12.12
N ASN A 114 22.06 9.92 12.37
CA ASN A 114 23.26 10.75 12.23
C ASN A 114 23.29 11.97 13.21
N LEU A 115 22.55 11.87 14.31
CA LEU A 115 22.43 12.87 15.36
C LEU A 115 22.92 12.35 16.73
N GLY A 116 23.41 11.11 16.76
CA GLY A 116 23.90 10.45 17.97
C GLY A 116 23.00 9.33 18.51
N GLY A 117 21.86 9.06 17.85
CA GLY A 117 20.96 7.96 18.18
C GLY A 117 21.54 6.58 17.89
N ASP A 118 20.84 5.54 18.31
CA ASP A 118 21.18 4.15 18.09
C ASP A 118 20.88 3.69 16.64
N TRP A 119 21.41 2.54 16.27
CA TRP A 119 21.08 1.88 15.02
C TRP A 119 19.69 1.28 15.06
N ILE A 120 18.91 1.48 14.00
CA ILE A 120 17.63 0.82 13.79
C ILE A 120 17.83 -0.28 12.75
N GLU A 121 17.40 -1.48 13.09
CA GLU A 121 17.39 -2.64 12.19
C GLU A 121 16.08 -2.68 11.41
N ALA A 122 16.16 -2.70 10.09
CA ALA A 122 15.01 -2.88 9.22
C ALA A 122 15.16 -4.18 8.42
N PRO A 123 14.47 -5.27 8.80
CA PRO A 123 14.49 -6.50 8.04
C PRO A 123 13.82 -6.31 6.68
N VAL A 124 14.46 -6.79 5.63
CA VAL A 124 13.98 -6.69 4.25
C VAL A 124 14.12 -8.01 3.52
N THR A 125 13.27 -8.27 2.53
CA THR A 125 13.44 -9.43 1.66
C THR A 125 14.53 -9.18 0.62
N ALA A 126 15.22 -10.21 0.17
CA ALA A 126 16.26 -10.11 -0.87
C ALA A 126 15.77 -9.44 -2.16
N SER A 127 14.47 -9.55 -2.45
CA SER A 127 13.83 -8.88 -3.59
C SER A 127 13.51 -7.41 -3.35
N HIS A 128 13.48 -6.98 -2.11
CA HIS A 128 13.10 -5.63 -1.66
C HIS A 128 14.22 -4.97 -0.83
N LEU A 129 15.48 -5.21 -1.20
CA LEU A 129 16.63 -4.49 -0.67
C LEU A 129 16.59 -3.01 -1.07
N ARG A 130 15.53 -2.34 -0.60
CA ARG A 130 15.31 -0.91 -0.85
C ARG A 130 15.40 -0.15 0.44
N VAL A 131 15.94 1.04 0.35
CA VAL A 131 15.92 1.99 1.46
C VAL A 131 14.48 2.27 1.84
N ASN A 132 14.15 2.01 3.09
CA ASN A 132 12.78 2.07 3.58
C ASN A 132 12.33 3.53 3.78
N THR A 133 11.27 3.93 3.08
CA THR A 133 10.66 5.26 3.21
C THR A 133 9.89 5.43 4.52
N ALA A 134 9.38 4.34 5.12
CA ALA A 134 8.61 4.40 6.37
C ALA A 134 9.46 4.82 7.59
N ILE A 135 10.78 4.67 7.51
CA ILE A 135 11.71 5.11 8.59
C ILE A 135 11.86 6.64 8.61
N GLN A 136 11.45 7.34 7.55
CA GLN A 136 11.64 8.78 7.42
C GLN A 136 10.80 9.65 8.36
N GLY A 137 9.56 9.30 8.62
CA GLY A 137 8.61 10.22 9.26
C GLY A 137 8.48 10.05 10.76
N GLU A 138 8.59 8.82 11.28
CA GLU A 138 8.25 8.52 12.67
C GLU A 138 9.46 8.24 13.56
N LEU A 139 10.56 7.74 13.00
CA LEU A 139 11.74 7.32 13.79
C LEU A 139 12.90 8.30 13.75
N PHE A 140 12.99 9.16 12.75
CA PHE A 140 14.05 10.16 12.61
C PHE A 140 13.44 11.55 12.45
N ASN A 141 13.52 12.34 13.51
CA ASN A 141 13.10 13.73 13.49
C ASN A 141 14.31 14.62 13.82
N ASN A 142 14.63 15.55 12.93
CA ASN A 142 15.62 16.59 13.12
C ASN A 142 14.95 17.96 12.94
N PRO A 143 14.49 18.61 14.02
CA PRO A 143 13.74 19.86 13.92
C PRO A 143 14.48 20.92 13.10
N GLY A 144 13.78 21.54 12.16
CA GLY A 144 14.36 22.56 11.27
C GLY A 144 15.22 21.99 10.14
N HIS A 145 15.22 20.67 9.93
CA HIS A 145 15.94 20.01 8.85
C HIS A 145 15.04 19.03 8.12
N THR A 146 15.30 18.84 6.85
CA THR A 146 14.62 17.85 5.99
C THR A 146 15.59 16.72 5.65
N LEU A 147 15.15 15.48 5.75
CA LEU A 147 15.94 14.32 5.33
C LEU A 147 16.09 14.31 3.81
N THR A 148 17.33 14.40 3.32
CA THR A 148 17.65 14.45 1.88
C THR A 148 17.97 13.09 1.30
N GLY A 149 18.25 12.11 2.14
CA GLY A 149 18.63 10.75 1.73
C GLY A 149 19.53 10.09 2.77
N TRP A 150 20.23 9.09 2.31
CA TRP A 150 21.11 8.25 3.11
C TRP A 150 22.52 8.22 2.53
N ASN A 151 23.50 7.98 3.37
CA ASN A 151 24.89 7.79 2.93
C ASN A 151 25.54 6.64 3.73
N THR A 152 26.50 5.96 3.13
CA THR A 152 27.27 4.91 3.80
C THR A 152 28.30 5.44 4.79
N ALA A 153 28.58 6.75 4.79
CA ALA A 153 29.42 7.44 5.74
C ALA A 153 28.66 8.59 6.42
N PRO A 154 28.89 8.86 7.73
CA PRO A 154 28.15 9.87 8.48
C PRO A 154 28.39 11.31 7.98
N ASP A 155 29.57 11.59 7.45
CA ASP A 155 29.96 12.89 6.91
C ASP A 155 29.55 13.11 5.43
N GLY A 156 28.81 12.16 4.84
CA GLY A 156 28.38 12.24 3.46
C GLY A 156 29.44 11.89 2.42
N SER A 157 30.65 11.53 2.83
CA SER A 157 31.78 11.21 1.92
C SER A 157 31.67 9.82 1.25
N GLY A 158 30.79 8.97 1.76
CA GLY A 158 30.53 7.64 1.23
C GLY A 158 29.61 7.64 0.03
N GLN A 159 29.01 6.49 -0.25
CA GLN A 159 28.02 6.34 -1.33
C GLN A 159 26.68 6.93 -0.89
N ALA A 160 26.17 7.89 -1.68
CA ALA A 160 24.82 8.39 -1.51
C ALA A 160 23.79 7.33 -1.93
N VAL A 161 22.76 7.14 -1.10
CA VAL A 161 21.68 6.18 -1.31
C VAL A 161 20.35 6.92 -1.17
N GLY A 162 19.64 7.08 -2.29
CA GLY A 162 18.34 7.74 -2.31
C GLY A 162 17.24 6.82 -1.76
N LEU A 163 16.12 7.44 -1.40
CA LEU A 163 14.94 6.72 -0.95
C LEU A 163 14.38 5.82 -2.04
N GLY A 164 13.99 4.61 -1.64
CA GLY A 164 13.56 3.58 -2.57
C GLY A 164 14.66 3.00 -3.45
N SER A 165 15.90 3.48 -3.34
CA SER A 165 17.06 2.88 -4.02
C SER A 165 17.36 1.49 -3.49
N ARG A 166 17.84 0.63 -4.36
CA ARG A 166 18.33 -0.69 -3.98
C ARG A 166 19.73 -0.59 -3.38
N THR A 167 19.99 -1.34 -2.32
CA THR A 167 21.30 -1.40 -1.66
C THR A 167 21.68 -2.84 -1.29
N GLU A 168 22.91 -3.04 -0.84
CA GLU A 168 23.42 -4.35 -0.46
C GLU A 168 22.93 -4.80 0.92
N PRO A 169 22.77 -6.13 1.14
CA PRO A 169 22.45 -6.69 2.45
C PRO A 169 23.44 -6.22 3.54
N GLY A 170 22.94 -5.87 4.72
CA GLY A 170 23.76 -5.47 5.85
C GLY A 170 24.31 -4.04 5.75
N SER A 171 23.91 -3.28 4.72
CA SER A 171 24.32 -1.89 4.57
C SER A 171 23.97 -1.07 5.81
N ARG A 172 24.93 -0.23 6.22
CA ARG A 172 24.77 0.76 7.28
C ARG A 172 24.60 2.13 6.65
N LEU A 173 23.47 2.77 6.94
CA LEU A 173 23.04 3.99 6.28
C LEU A 173 22.88 5.10 7.33
N TYR A 174 23.53 6.21 7.09
CA TYR A 174 23.45 7.42 7.90
C TYR A 174 22.54 8.44 7.22
N ALA A 175 21.58 8.97 7.97
CA ALA A 175 20.70 10.04 7.49
C ALA A 175 21.52 11.27 7.09
N GLN A 176 21.14 11.87 5.99
CA GLN A 176 21.70 13.14 5.52
C GLN A 176 20.63 14.23 5.63
N TRP A 177 20.95 15.33 6.26
CA TRP A 177 20.03 16.38 6.59
C TRP A 177 20.38 17.69 5.89
N ALA A 178 19.37 18.40 5.38
CA ALA A 178 19.50 19.76 4.93
C ALA A 178 18.70 20.70 5.83
N ALA A 179 19.30 21.79 6.24
CA ALA A 179 18.59 22.82 7.00
C ALA A 179 17.45 23.39 6.15
N GLN A 180 16.27 23.51 6.75
CA GLN A 180 15.11 24.15 6.13
C GLN A 180 15.36 25.64 5.94
N ASN A 181 14.82 26.21 4.87
CA ASN A 181 14.84 27.66 4.69
C ASN A 181 13.97 28.35 5.74
N ASP A 182 14.30 29.61 6.05
CA ASP A 182 13.52 30.41 6.98
C ASP A 182 12.07 30.57 6.48
N ALA A 183 11.11 30.36 7.37
CA ALA A 183 9.68 30.55 7.07
C ALA A 183 9.37 31.94 6.52
N ALA A 184 10.14 32.96 6.90
CA ALA A 184 9.98 34.34 6.40
C ALA A 184 10.31 34.50 4.90
N GLU A 185 11.02 33.53 4.30
CA GLU A 185 11.30 33.54 2.87
C GLU A 185 10.10 33.07 2.03
N PHE A 186 9.06 32.50 2.66
CA PHE A 186 7.91 31.96 1.96
C PHE A 186 6.68 32.85 2.06
N THR A 187 5.92 32.91 0.97
CA THR A 187 4.53 33.33 1.01
C THR A 187 3.64 32.09 1.04
N PHE A 188 2.62 32.10 1.88
CA PHE A 188 1.75 30.96 2.08
C PHE A 188 0.36 31.36 2.55
N THR A 189 -0.60 30.46 2.44
CA THR A 189 -1.95 30.58 3.03
C THR A 189 -2.19 29.41 3.98
N VAL A 190 -2.90 29.68 5.09
CA VAL A 190 -3.32 28.62 6.03
C VAL A 190 -4.83 28.49 5.93
N ASN A 191 -5.30 27.30 5.56
CA ASN A 191 -6.72 26.95 5.50
C ASN A 191 -6.97 25.62 6.21
N ASN A 192 -7.98 25.57 7.04
CA ASN A 192 -8.37 24.34 7.79
C ASN A 192 -7.21 23.67 8.54
N GLY A 193 -6.26 24.47 9.07
CA GLY A 193 -5.12 23.98 9.83
C GLY A 193 -3.97 23.41 8.98
N THR A 194 -3.98 23.61 7.67
CA THR A 194 -2.90 23.21 6.75
C THR A 194 -2.37 24.41 5.96
N ALA A 195 -1.09 24.39 5.61
CA ALA A 195 -0.43 25.45 4.85
C ALA A 195 -0.24 25.05 3.38
N THR A 196 -0.54 25.99 2.48
CA THR A 196 -0.23 25.92 1.04
C THR A 196 0.81 26.98 0.72
N VAL A 197 1.96 26.60 0.17
CA VAL A 197 3.01 27.52 -0.27
C VAL A 197 2.58 28.19 -1.57
N THR A 198 2.61 29.52 -1.60
CA THR A 198 2.23 30.33 -2.78
C THR A 198 3.42 31.05 -3.42
N GLY A 199 4.58 31.09 -2.77
CA GLY A 199 5.79 31.68 -3.33
C GLY A 199 7.00 31.55 -2.42
N TRP A 200 8.17 31.90 -2.98
CA TRP A 200 9.45 31.96 -2.26
C TRP A 200 10.24 33.20 -2.71
N GLN A 201 10.81 33.92 -1.76
CA GLN A 201 11.55 35.17 -1.97
C GLN A 201 13.03 35.05 -1.59
N GLY A 202 13.49 33.85 -1.23
CA GLY A 202 14.89 33.58 -0.93
C GLY A 202 15.78 33.62 -2.17
N SER A 203 17.09 33.57 -1.97
CA SER A 203 18.11 33.73 -3.02
C SER A 203 19.11 32.60 -3.10
N GLY A 204 18.78 31.40 -2.66
CA GLY A 204 19.66 30.22 -2.68
C GLY A 204 19.56 29.41 -3.96
N GLU A 205 20.60 28.65 -4.31
CA GLU A 205 20.52 27.65 -5.39
C GLU A 205 19.67 26.44 -5.01
N ARG A 206 19.51 26.19 -3.70
CA ARG A 206 18.71 25.10 -3.13
C ARG A 206 17.62 25.70 -2.25
N LEU A 207 16.41 25.21 -2.44
CA LEU A 207 15.24 25.53 -1.64
C LEU A 207 14.87 24.29 -0.84
N VAL A 208 14.88 24.39 0.48
CA VAL A 208 14.45 23.33 1.39
C VAL A 208 13.18 23.78 2.09
N LEU A 209 12.07 23.10 1.79
CA LEU A 209 10.75 23.46 2.32
C LEU A 209 10.71 23.19 3.83
N PRO A 210 10.20 24.12 4.65
CA PRO A 210 9.89 23.83 6.03
C PRO A 210 8.66 22.91 6.16
N ASP A 211 8.69 22.03 7.18
CA ASP A 211 7.57 21.14 7.47
C ASP A 211 6.30 21.90 7.86
N THR A 212 6.47 23.10 8.45
CA THR A 212 5.37 23.93 8.92
C THR A 212 5.56 25.40 8.53
N LEU A 213 4.46 26.06 8.17
CA LEU A 213 4.39 27.49 7.93
C LEU A 213 3.20 28.09 8.67
N GLY A 214 3.43 29.18 9.42
CA GLY A 214 2.38 29.79 10.23
C GLY A 214 1.81 28.86 11.32
N GLY A 215 2.59 27.87 11.78
CA GLY A 215 2.17 26.86 12.76
C GLY A 215 1.29 25.74 12.20
N ALA A 216 1.12 25.68 10.87
CA ALA A 216 0.36 24.63 10.18
C ALA A 216 1.27 23.77 9.29
N PRO A 217 1.05 22.43 9.20
CA PRO A 217 1.83 21.57 8.33
C PRO A 217 1.69 21.99 6.86
N VAL A 218 2.81 21.99 6.12
CA VAL A 218 2.84 22.26 4.68
C VAL A 218 2.37 21.00 3.96
N VAL A 219 1.25 21.10 3.23
CA VAL A 219 0.66 19.95 2.51
C VAL A 219 0.55 20.18 1.01
N GLU A 220 0.75 21.42 0.57
CA GLU A 220 0.55 21.77 -0.84
C GLU A 220 1.50 22.90 -1.29
N ILE A 221 1.86 22.84 -2.56
CA ILE A 221 2.55 23.91 -3.28
C ILE A 221 1.62 24.38 -4.40
N ALA A 222 1.23 25.65 -4.36
CA ALA A 222 0.35 26.22 -5.39
C ALA A 222 1.03 26.22 -6.77
N ALA A 223 0.22 26.10 -7.81
CA ALA A 223 0.72 26.19 -9.17
C ALA A 223 1.43 27.55 -9.40
N GLY A 224 2.67 27.50 -9.89
CA GLY A 224 3.47 28.69 -10.14
C GLY A 224 4.16 29.31 -8.92
N ALA A 225 4.06 28.72 -7.74
CA ALA A 225 4.68 29.23 -6.50
C ALA A 225 6.18 29.55 -6.66
N PHE A 226 6.91 28.79 -7.48
CA PHE A 226 8.34 28.95 -7.69
C PHE A 226 8.72 29.41 -9.11
N THR A 227 7.80 29.96 -9.88
CA THR A 227 8.05 30.37 -11.28
C THR A 227 9.19 31.36 -11.41
N ASN A 228 9.40 32.23 -10.42
CA ASN A 228 10.46 33.23 -10.40
C ASN A 228 11.59 32.88 -9.41
N ALA A 229 11.60 31.66 -8.86
CA ALA A 229 12.65 31.24 -7.95
C ALA A 229 13.96 30.98 -8.71
N ALA A 230 15.07 31.51 -8.21
CA ALA A 230 16.39 31.31 -8.81
C ALA A 230 17.03 29.98 -8.38
N CYS A 231 16.31 29.14 -7.63
CA CYS A 231 16.82 27.85 -7.15
C CYS A 231 16.91 26.82 -8.30
N ARG A 232 17.86 25.91 -8.17
CA ARG A 232 18.09 24.79 -9.09
C ARG A 232 17.57 23.46 -8.54
N GLU A 233 17.35 23.41 -7.24
CA GLU A 233 16.92 22.22 -6.52
C GLU A 233 15.88 22.59 -5.47
N ILE A 234 14.81 21.80 -5.39
CA ILE A 234 13.77 21.91 -4.37
C ILE A 234 13.73 20.57 -3.62
N ILE A 235 13.75 20.65 -2.29
CA ILE A 235 13.72 19.51 -1.36
C ILE A 235 12.53 19.65 -0.42
#